data_83d70412b6cba9722a1af21186af72dc
#
_entry.id   83d70412b6cba9722a1af21186af72dc
#
_cell.length_a   1.000
_cell.length_b   1.000
_cell.length_c   1.000
_cell.angle_alpha   90.00
_cell.angle_beta   90.00
_cell.angle_gamma   90.00
#
_symmetry.space_group_name_H-M   'P 1'
#
loop_
_entity.id
_entity.type
_entity.pdbx_description
1 polymer ?
#
loop_
_entity_poly.entity_id
_entity_poly.type
_entity_poly.pdbx_seq_one_letter_code
_entity_poly.pdbx_strand_id
1 'polypeptide(L)'
;MSYTIYNASAGSGKTYSLVKAYLEIVLNTPNIDQFRQLLAITFTNKAVFEMKNRIIELLGKFSEDTMLHSPHSMFNELCKSLHLTPKELQDRSAKTLEYILHNYAAFNISTIDGFNHQLIRHFSHDLHLNPFFEVQLDSQTLLERAVDNLMSQAGAGDKELTQWLIAFSNEKIDEDKNWDTSKELLEIAKMLTNENHYSQLQSLKDKELSDFATLKKSLSEYKEQAAQLIQSTAQSFMQLLDRHGLDKGAFKGGYLYNFFDNLTKKSPKEPSWGSGWQKDLLDGKPMYGKTAAKTLDTALIDSLQSQITTYFEDIKSAFGTFNFMQNALKYLPPLALLNRIQKEIALIKEEENILPIWEFNGVISSELSTQPAPFIYERIGEKFRHYFIDEFQDTSVLQWQNFIPLILNAVQSQVNHQTGSVLLVGDAKQSIYRWRGGKXXXXYLPLARRQGRAVYESV
;
A
#
# COMPACT_ATOMS: atom_id res chain seq x y z
N MET A 1 28.97 4.38 -12.58
CA MET A 1 28.02 3.30 -12.41
C MET A 1 26.62 3.89 -12.53
N SER A 2 25.74 3.24 -13.27
CA SER A 2 24.42 3.81 -13.53
C SER A 2 23.39 3.55 -12.41
N TYR A 3 23.59 2.50 -11.58
CA TYR A 3 22.64 2.13 -10.53
C TYR A 3 23.38 1.53 -9.33
N THR A 4 23.26 2.16 -8.17
CA THR A 4 23.95 1.75 -6.93
C THR A 4 22.96 1.68 -5.78
N ILE A 5 23.03 0.63 -4.98
CA ILE A 5 22.23 0.47 -3.76
C ILE A 5 23.19 0.32 -2.56
N TYR A 6 23.11 1.24 -1.62
CA TYR A 6 23.82 1.17 -0.34
C TYR A 6 22.89 0.65 0.74
N ASN A 7 23.11 -0.58 1.15
CA ASN A 7 22.42 -1.17 2.31
C ASN A 7 23.26 -0.87 3.55
N ALA A 8 22.84 0.12 4.32
CA ALA A 8 23.67 0.70 5.39
C ALA A 8 22.88 0.80 6.69
N SER A 9 23.32 0.11 7.72
CA SER A 9 22.69 0.14 9.06
C SER A 9 22.83 1.51 9.74
N ALA A 10 22.08 1.72 10.84
CA ALA A 10 22.17 2.96 11.61
C ALA A 10 23.62 3.19 12.09
N GLY A 11 24.12 4.40 11.92
CA GLY A 11 25.47 4.78 12.34
C GLY A 11 26.59 4.34 11.40
N SER A 12 26.29 3.67 10.30
CA SER A 12 27.31 3.17 9.35
C SER A 12 27.83 4.20 8.36
N GLY A 13 27.50 5.47 8.55
CA GLY A 13 27.98 6.53 7.67
C GLY A 13 27.15 6.78 6.40
N LYS A 14 25.85 6.40 6.42
CA LYS A 14 24.93 6.66 5.27
C LYS A 14 25.05 8.07 4.71
N THR A 15 24.94 9.07 5.59
CA THR A 15 25.01 10.48 5.20
C THR A 15 26.39 10.85 4.63
N TYR A 16 27.46 10.27 5.18
CA TYR A 16 28.81 10.47 4.67
C TYR A 16 28.94 9.98 3.23
N SER A 17 28.52 8.74 2.97
CA SER A 17 28.59 8.10 1.65
C SER A 17 27.73 8.85 0.63
N LEU A 18 26.51 9.27 1.05
CA LEU A 18 25.58 10.00 0.18
C LEU A 18 26.15 11.38 -0.20
N VAL A 19 26.67 12.13 0.78
CA VAL A 19 27.28 13.44 0.54
C VAL A 19 28.56 13.31 -0.32
N LYS A 20 29.38 12.29 -0.04
CA LYS A 20 30.56 12.01 -0.84
C LYS A 20 30.19 11.74 -2.31
N ALA A 21 29.22 10.85 -2.55
CA ALA A 21 28.75 10.54 -3.91
C ALA A 21 28.18 11.78 -4.62
N TYR A 22 27.47 12.64 -3.87
CA TYR A 22 26.97 13.92 -4.39
C TYR A 22 28.14 14.81 -4.84
N LEU A 23 29.16 14.99 -3.98
CA LEU A 23 30.34 15.82 -4.25
C LEU A 23 31.16 15.22 -5.39
N GLU A 24 31.26 13.89 -5.50
CA GLU A 24 31.96 13.23 -6.61
C GLU A 24 31.36 13.64 -7.96
N ILE A 25 30.03 13.69 -8.08
CA ILE A 25 29.36 14.07 -9.33
C ILE A 25 29.60 15.57 -9.61
N VAL A 26 29.38 16.42 -8.60
CA VAL A 26 29.42 17.88 -8.76
C VAL A 26 30.82 18.36 -9.06
N LEU A 27 31.87 17.75 -8.47
CA LEU A 27 33.25 18.17 -8.60
C LEU A 27 34.03 17.42 -9.71
N ASN A 28 33.42 16.37 -10.31
CA ASN A 28 34.04 15.58 -11.37
C ASN A 28 34.34 16.39 -12.65
N THR A 29 33.52 17.38 -12.91
CA THR A 29 33.61 18.20 -14.12
C THR A 29 33.91 19.66 -13.76
N PRO A 30 34.58 20.43 -14.65
CA PRO A 30 34.70 21.87 -14.42
C PRO A 30 33.42 22.65 -14.63
N ASN A 31 32.33 21.96 -15.03
CA ASN A 31 31.01 22.60 -15.21
C ASN A 31 30.34 22.85 -13.85
N ILE A 32 30.29 24.11 -13.47
CA ILE A 32 29.73 24.57 -12.19
C ILE A 32 28.20 24.38 -12.11
N ASP A 33 27.54 24.15 -13.25
CA ASP A 33 26.06 23.91 -13.31
C ASP A 33 25.67 22.47 -12.98
N GLN A 34 26.64 21.57 -12.81
CA GLN A 34 26.35 20.14 -12.63
C GLN A 34 25.36 19.85 -11.50
N PHE A 35 25.41 20.61 -10.40
CA PHE A 35 24.49 20.40 -9.26
C PHE A 35 23.01 20.58 -9.63
N ARG A 36 22.69 21.32 -10.70
CA ARG A 36 21.31 21.51 -11.16
C ARG A 36 20.72 20.23 -11.73
N GLN A 37 21.56 19.30 -12.18
CA GLN A 37 21.16 18.02 -12.77
C GLN A 37 21.01 16.92 -11.73
N LEU A 38 21.24 17.23 -10.45
CA LEU A 38 21.08 16.27 -9.35
C LEU A 38 19.76 16.53 -8.61
N LEU A 39 19.01 15.47 -8.36
CA LEU A 39 17.85 15.49 -7.48
C LEU A 39 18.12 14.55 -6.31
N ALA A 40 18.19 15.11 -5.11
CA ALA A 40 18.33 14.33 -3.89
C ALA A 40 17.03 14.37 -3.09
N ILE A 41 16.52 13.21 -2.78
CA ILE A 41 15.25 13.03 -2.08
C ILE A 41 15.54 12.43 -0.70
N THR A 42 14.94 13.02 0.33
CA THR A 42 14.98 12.51 1.71
C THR A 42 13.56 12.38 2.26
N PHE A 43 13.42 11.75 3.41
CA PHE A 43 12.09 11.53 3.98
C PHE A 43 11.56 12.73 4.78
N THR A 44 12.45 13.52 5.44
CA THR A 44 12.02 14.60 6.32
C THR A 44 12.68 15.94 5.94
N ASN A 45 12.01 17.05 6.27
CA ASN A 45 12.56 18.40 6.08
C ASN A 45 13.85 18.60 6.90
N LYS A 46 13.95 17.95 8.06
CA LYS A 46 15.16 17.98 8.88
C LYS A 46 16.34 17.37 8.11
N ALA A 47 16.14 16.20 7.50
CA ALA A 47 17.17 15.52 6.70
C ALA A 47 17.58 16.36 5.47
N VAL A 48 16.61 17.02 4.83
CA VAL A 48 16.87 17.97 3.72
C VAL A 48 17.83 19.07 4.21
N PHE A 49 17.50 19.69 5.34
CA PHE A 49 18.30 20.78 5.91
C PHE A 49 19.71 20.30 6.27
N GLU A 50 19.82 19.15 6.94
CA GLU A 50 21.10 18.57 7.33
C GLU A 50 21.98 18.24 6.11
N MET A 51 21.39 17.65 5.06
CA MET A 51 22.11 17.32 3.85
C MET A 51 22.62 18.58 3.13
N LYS A 52 21.74 19.59 2.97
CA LYS A 52 22.12 20.87 2.34
C LYS A 52 23.27 21.54 3.09
N ASN A 53 23.13 21.66 4.41
CA ASN A 53 24.16 22.28 5.23
C ASN A 53 25.49 21.53 5.15
N ARG A 54 25.45 20.21 5.22
CA ARG A 54 26.66 19.39 5.18
C ARG A 54 27.43 19.52 3.86
N ILE A 55 26.70 19.59 2.74
CA ILE A 55 27.34 19.82 1.41
C ILE A 55 27.98 21.21 1.39
N ILE A 56 27.26 22.25 1.84
CA ILE A 56 27.75 23.63 1.85
C ILE A 56 28.98 23.76 2.76
N GLU A 57 28.91 23.19 3.98
CA GLU A 57 30.03 23.21 4.94
C GLU A 57 31.29 22.53 4.39
N LEU A 58 31.10 21.37 3.73
CA LEU A 58 32.23 20.64 3.15
C LEU A 58 32.82 21.39 1.97
N LEU A 59 32.00 21.96 1.09
CA LEU A 59 32.50 22.79 -0.01
C LEU A 59 33.25 24.02 0.54
N GLY A 60 32.75 24.64 1.62
CA GLY A 60 33.41 25.74 2.31
C GLY A 60 34.79 25.33 2.85
N LYS A 61 34.82 24.24 3.62
CA LYS A 61 36.07 23.69 4.14
C LYS A 61 37.06 23.34 3.01
N PHE A 62 36.58 22.70 1.96
CA PHE A 62 37.43 22.27 0.84
C PHE A 62 38.01 23.48 0.06
N SER A 63 37.37 24.64 0.16
CA SER A 63 37.86 25.86 -0.49
C SER A 63 38.95 26.58 0.31
N GLU A 64 39.21 26.18 1.56
CA GLU A 64 40.20 26.81 2.42
C GLU A 64 41.65 26.35 2.08
N ASP A 65 42.62 27.25 2.19
CA ASP A 65 44.04 26.93 1.99
C ASP A 65 44.56 25.89 3.00
N THR A 66 43.89 25.74 4.15
CA THR A 66 44.20 24.74 5.17
C THR A 66 44.15 23.33 4.60
N MET A 67 43.28 23.05 3.61
CA MET A 67 43.15 21.72 2.98
C MET A 67 44.39 21.30 2.18
N LEU A 68 45.19 22.24 1.74
CA LEU A 68 46.44 21.91 1.01
C LEU A 68 47.54 21.39 1.94
N HIS A 69 47.47 21.73 3.24
CA HIS A 69 48.48 21.38 4.24
C HIS A 69 48.01 20.31 5.23
N SER A 70 46.71 20.32 5.55
CA SER A 70 46.12 19.35 6.48
C SER A 70 44.75 18.91 5.95
N PRO A 71 44.73 18.04 4.96
CA PRO A 71 43.47 17.70 4.26
C PRO A 71 42.54 16.83 5.08
N HIS A 72 41.24 17.13 5.00
CA HIS A 72 40.16 16.31 5.51
C HIS A 72 40.14 14.95 4.81
N SER A 73 39.77 13.87 5.50
CA SER A 73 39.73 12.53 4.93
C SER A 73 38.96 12.46 3.60
N MET A 74 37.72 13.02 3.57
CA MET A 74 36.90 13.03 2.36
C MET A 74 37.54 13.82 1.23
N PHE A 75 38.27 14.92 1.53
CA PHE A 75 38.99 15.71 0.53
C PHE A 75 40.05 14.83 -0.19
N ASN A 76 40.85 14.07 0.57
CA ASN A 76 41.83 13.15 0.02
C ASN A 76 41.19 12.03 -0.81
N GLU A 77 40.07 11.49 -0.35
CA GLU A 77 39.31 10.45 -1.07
C GLU A 77 38.80 11.00 -2.41
N LEU A 78 38.27 12.23 -2.42
CA LEU A 78 37.79 12.88 -3.64
C LEU A 78 38.93 13.18 -4.62
N CYS A 79 40.07 13.65 -4.15
CA CYS A 79 41.25 13.84 -5.00
C CYS A 79 41.63 12.53 -5.72
N LYS A 80 41.64 11.41 -4.97
CA LYS A 80 41.98 10.09 -5.53
C LYS A 80 40.91 9.58 -6.50
N SER A 81 39.65 9.65 -6.13
CA SER A 81 38.54 9.10 -6.94
C SER A 81 38.33 9.90 -8.23
N LEU A 82 38.56 11.22 -8.19
CA LEU A 82 38.37 12.13 -9.34
C LEU A 82 39.63 12.36 -10.13
N HIS A 83 40.78 11.85 -9.65
CA HIS A 83 42.12 12.05 -10.26
C HIS A 83 42.47 13.55 -10.38
N LEU A 84 42.12 14.34 -9.34
CA LEU A 84 42.36 15.78 -9.26
C LEU A 84 43.51 16.08 -8.30
N THR A 85 44.29 17.11 -8.61
CA THR A 85 45.23 17.64 -7.66
C THR A 85 44.49 18.36 -6.51
N PRO A 86 45.11 18.47 -5.31
CA PRO A 86 44.46 19.21 -4.21
C PRO A 86 44.09 20.65 -4.60
N LYS A 87 44.92 21.33 -5.40
CA LYS A 87 44.62 22.69 -5.84
C LYS A 87 43.40 22.74 -6.78
N GLU A 88 43.32 21.81 -7.72
CA GLU A 88 42.12 21.72 -8.61
C GLU A 88 40.83 21.45 -7.83
N LEU A 89 40.86 20.54 -6.86
CA LEU A 89 39.70 20.23 -6.04
C LEU A 89 39.28 21.44 -5.19
N GLN A 90 40.26 22.15 -4.61
CA GLN A 90 40.04 23.40 -3.86
C GLN A 90 39.33 24.44 -4.75
N ASP A 91 39.88 24.72 -5.93
CA ASP A 91 39.36 25.75 -6.86
C ASP A 91 37.94 25.38 -7.34
N ARG A 92 37.68 24.08 -7.64
CA ARG A 92 36.37 23.61 -8.03
C ARG A 92 35.37 23.75 -6.89
N SER A 93 35.77 23.42 -5.65
CA SER A 93 34.94 23.54 -4.46
C SER A 93 34.51 24.99 -4.21
N ALA A 94 35.46 25.93 -4.31
CA ALA A 94 35.19 27.35 -4.13
C ALA A 94 34.19 27.87 -5.15
N LYS A 95 34.42 27.59 -6.44
CA LYS A 95 33.52 28.02 -7.53
C LYS A 95 32.12 27.39 -7.41
N THR A 96 32.05 26.10 -7.08
CA THR A 96 30.80 25.39 -6.93
C THR A 96 30.00 25.97 -5.76
N LEU A 97 30.65 26.23 -4.61
CA LEU A 97 30.01 26.83 -3.45
C LEU A 97 29.42 28.20 -3.81
N GLU A 98 30.24 29.08 -4.38
CA GLU A 98 29.78 30.40 -4.79
C GLU A 98 28.56 30.31 -5.70
N TYR A 99 28.62 29.43 -6.69
CA TYR A 99 27.54 29.29 -7.67
C TYR A 99 26.24 28.70 -7.06
N ILE A 100 26.37 27.73 -6.14
CA ILE A 100 25.21 27.18 -5.39
C ILE A 100 24.55 28.29 -4.57
N LEU A 101 25.34 29.11 -3.86
CA LEU A 101 24.82 30.19 -3.02
C LEU A 101 24.05 31.23 -3.85
N HIS A 102 24.56 31.56 -5.03
CA HIS A 102 23.90 32.51 -5.94
C HIS A 102 22.68 31.90 -6.64
N ASN A 103 22.58 30.58 -6.72
CA ASN A 103 21.51 29.86 -7.41
C ASN A 103 20.84 28.84 -6.49
N TYR A 104 20.60 29.21 -5.24
CA TYR A 104 20.14 28.29 -4.18
C TYR A 104 18.83 27.59 -4.53
N ALA A 105 17.95 28.24 -5.26
CA ALA A 105 16.66 27.65 -5.71
C ALA A 105 16.86 26.44 -6.65
N ALA A 106 18.01 26.35 -7.33
CA ALA A 106 18.36 25.23 -8.20
C ALA A 106 19.10 24.09 -7.47
N PHE A 107 19.33 24.23 -6.16
CA PHE A 107 19.94 23.20 -5.32
C PHE A 107 18.87 22.21 -4.88
N ASN A 108 18.61 21.24 -5.75
CA ASN A 108 17.41 20.36 -5.72
C ASN A 108 17.59 19.22 -4.71
N ILE A 109 17.49 19.54 -3.43
CA ILE A 109 17.42 18.58 -2.33
C ILE A 109 16.08 18.86 -1.62
N SER A 110 15.18 17.88 -1.58
CA SER A 110 13.82 18.05 -1.06
C SER A 110 13.28 16.75 -0.46
N THR A 111 12.13 16.84 0.19
CA THR A 111 11.36 15.63 0.54
C THR A 111 10.60 15.13 -0.71
N ILE A 112 10.12 13.89 -0.69
CA ILE A 112 9.28 13.33 -1.77
C ILE A 112 8.06 14.23 -1.98
N ASP A 113 7.36 14.57 -0.89
CA ASP A 113 6.15 15.41 -0.95
C ASP A 113 6.48 16.82 -1.47
N GLY A 114 7.63 17.39 -1.03
CA GLY A 114 8.10 18.69 -1.53
C GLY A 114 8.39 18.69 -3.03
N PHE A 115 9.03 17.63 -3.52
CA PHE A 115 9.29 17.43 -4.95
C PHE A 115 7.97 17.28 -5.72
N ASN A 116 7.06 16.42 -5.24
CA ASN A 116 5.75 16.20 -5.86
C ASN A 116 4.94 17.50 -5.90
N HIS A 117 4.98 18.31 -4.84
CA HIS A 117 4.30 19.61 -4.80
C HIS A 117 4.83 20.54 -5.89
N GLN A 118 6.16 20.66 -6.01
CA GLN A 118 6.78 21.47 -7.07
C GLN A 118 6.39 20.95 -8.45
N LEU A 119 6.36 19.63 -8.63
CA LEU A 119 5.98 18.99 -9.88
C LEU A 119 4.53 19.31 -10.24
N ILE A 120 3.61 19.07 -9.31
CA ILE A 120 2.16 19.31 -9.53
C ILE A 120 1.91 20.80 -9.83
N ARG A 121 2.53 21.71 -9.08
CA ARG A 121 2.39 23.17 -9.35
C ARG A 121 2.90 23.54 -10.73
N HIS A 122 4.06 23.01 -11.11
CA HIS A 122 4.67 23.34 -12.40
C HIS A 122 3.87 22.83 -13.59
N PHE A 123 3.22 21.68 -13.41
CA PHE A 123 2.43 21.01 -14.46
C PHE A 123 0.93 21.02 -14.16
N SER A 124 0.45 21.95 -13.33
CA SER A 124 -0.97 22.00 -12.93
C SER A 124 -1.93 22.05 -14.12
N HIS A 125 -1.58 22.79 -15.16
CA HIS A 125 -2.39 22.86 -16.38
C HIS A 125 -2.51 21.50 -17.08
N ASP A 126 -1.40 20.79 -17.20
CA ASP A 126 -1.37 19.46 -17.84
C ASP A 126 -2.09 18.39 -16.99
N LEU A 127 -2.08 18.59 -15.67
CA LEU A 127 -2.77 17.72 -14.71
C LEU A 127 -4.26 18.10 -14.51
N HIS A 128 -4.76 19.07 -15.31
CA HIS A 128 -6.15 19.57 -15.25
C HIS A 128 -6.50 20.12 -13.86
N LEU A 129 -5.51 20.73 -13.17
CA LEU A 129 -5.68 21.35 -11.87
C LEU A 129 -5.64 22.88 -12.00
N ASN A 130 -6.35 23.56 -11.11
CA ASN A 130 -6.23 25.02 -11.01
C ASN A 130 -4.80 25.37 -10.57
N PRO A 131 -4.07 26.26 -11.29
CA PRO A 131 -2.68 26.60 -10.90
C PRO A 131 -2.56 27.24 -9.50
N PHE A 132 -3.63 27.77 -8.96
CA PHE A 132 -3.65 28.48 -7.68
C PHE A 132 -4.23 27.65 -6.54
N PHE A 133 -4.28 26.30 -6.70
CA PHE A 133 -4.76 25.43 -5.62
C PHE A 133 -3.93 25.62 -4.34
N GLU A 134 -4.58 25.50 -3.19
CA GLU A 134 -3.90 25.47 -1.89
C GLU A 134 -3.67 24.03 -1.45
N VAL A 135 -2.52 23.78 -0.83
CA VAL A 135 -2.19 22.45 -0.34
C VAL A 135 -2.80 22.25 1.05
N GLN A 136 -3.68 21.26 1.17
CA GLN A 136 -4.26 20.90 2.47
C GLN A 136 -3.37 19.85 3.15
N LEU A 137 -2.70 20.24 4.22
CA LEU A 137 -1.83 19.37 5.00
C LEU A 137 -2.59 18.63 6.10
N ASP A 138 -3.66 19.25 6.63
CA ASP A 138 -4.43 18.68 7.73
C ASP A 138 -5.50 17.73 7.16
N SER A 139 -5.12 16.47 7.06
CA SER A 139 -6.03 15.41 6.60
C SER A 139 -7.18 15.18 7.58
N GLN A 140 -6.90 15.30 8.87
CA GLN A 140 -7.90 15.02 9.93
C GLN A 140 -9.09 15.98 9.81
N THR A 141 -8.83 17.28 9.77
CA THR A 141 -9.87 18.31 9.66
C THR A 141 -10.71 18.13 8.38
N LEU A 142 -10.05 17.78 7.25
CA LEU A 142 -10.78 17.58 5.98
C LEU A 142 -11.70 16.35 6.07
N LEU A 143 -11.22 15.25 6.65
CA LEU A 143 -12.03 14.05 6.83
C LEU A 143 -13.21 14.30 7.77
N GLU A 144 -12.98 15.02 8.90
CA GLU A 144 -14.05 15.38 9.85
C GLU A 144 -15.15 16.19 9.15
N ARG A 145 -14.77 17.19 8.38
CA ARG A 145 -15.73 18.01 7.63
C ARG A 145 -16.52 17.18 6.62
N ALA A 146 -15.87 16.27 5.92
CA ALA A 146 -16.55 15.41 4.94
C ALA A 146 -17.55 14.46 5.64
N VAL A 147 -17.19 13.92 6.80
CA VAL A 147 -18.08 13.08 7.60
C VAL A 147 -19.25 13.91 8.15
N ASP A 148 -18.99 15.12 8.64
CA ASP A 148 -20.04 16.02 9.17
C ASP A 148 -21.03 16.41 8.04
N ASN A 149 -20.52 16.73 6.85
CA ASN A 149 -21.34 17.03 5.68
C ASN A 149 -22.23 15.83 5.33
N LEU A 150 -21.63 14.63 5.29
CA LEU A 150 -22.37 13.38 5.03
C LEU A 150 -23.49 13.17 6.07
N MET A 151 -23.16 13.32 7.35
CA MET A 151 -24.12 13.11 8.44
C MET A 151 -25.27 14.13 8.39
N SER A 152 -24.97 15.39 8.00
CA SER A 152 -26.01 16.43 7.89
C SER A 152 -27.03 16.15 6.79
N GLN A 153 -26.68 15.33 5.80
CA GLN A 153 -27.60 14.92 4.72
C GLN A 153 -28.57 13.81 5.16
N ALA A 154 -28.32 13.17 6.30
CA ALA A 154 -29.17 12.10 6.81
C ALA A 154 -30.58 12.65 7.11
N GLY A 155 -31.61 12.02 6.54
CA GLY A 155 -32.99 12.44 6.73
C GLY A 155 -33.41 13.69 5.94
N ALA A 156 -32.47 14.39 5.30
CA ALA A 156 -32.71 15.68 4.61
C ALA A 156 -33.08 15.52 3.13
N GLY A 157 -33.53 14.34 2.68
CA GLY A 157 -33.96 14.12 1.31
C GLY A 157 -33.31 12.95 0.60
N ASP A 158 -32.06 12.63 0.93
CA ASP A 158 -31.35 11.45 0.38
C ASP A 158 -31.76 10.20 1.17
N LYS A 159 -32.82 9.57 0.68
CA LYS A 159 -33.37 8.35 1.32
C LYS A 159 -32.41 7.19 1.25
N GLU A 160 -31.68 7.08 0.15
CA GLU A 160 -30.74 5.97 -0.05
C GLU A 160 -29.55 6.07 0.92
N LEU A 161 -28.94 7.25 1.01
CA LEU A 161 -27.90 7.52 2.00
C LEU A 161 -28.39 7.25 3.42
N THR A 162 -29.61 7.73 3.74
CA THR A 162 -30.19 7.54 5.07
C THR A 162 -30.31 6.04 5.42
N GLN A 163 -30.74 5.21 4.46
CA GLN A 163 -30.84 3.75 4.66
C GLN A 163 -29.47 3.11 4.91
N TRP A 164 -28.43 3.57 4.22
CA TRP A 164 -27.06 3.05 4.43
C TRP A 164 -26.52 3.47 5.81
N LEU A 165 -26.77 4.70 6.24
CA LEU A 165 -26.38 5.18 7.58
C LEU A 165 -27.10 4.38 8.68
N ILE A 166 -28.41 4.14 8.52
CA ILE A 166 -29.17 3.31 9.46
C ILE A 166 -28.62 1.88 9.50
N ALA A 167 -28.32 1.29 8.35
CA ALA A 167 -27.77 -0.06 8.28
C ALA A 167 -26.41 -0.13 9.00
N PHE A 168 -25.57 0.87 8.82
CA PHE A 168 -24.26 0.98 9.48
C PHE A 168 -24.43 1.15 11.00
N SER A 169 -25.33 2.05 11.42
CA SER A 169 -25.60 2.30 12.86
C SER A 169 -26.11 1.03 13.57
N ASN A 170 -27.04 0.31 12.94
CA ASN A 170 -27.58 -0.94 13.51
C ASN A 170 -26.47 -1.98 13.70
N GLU A 171 -25.57 -2.10 12.72
CA GLU A 171 -24.43 -3.01 12.81
C GLU A 171 -23.54 -2.65 14.02
N LYS A 172 -23.28 -1.35 14.24
CA LYS A 172 -22.45 -0.91 15.36
C LYS A 172 -23.13 -1.15 16.72
N ILE A 173 -24.44 -0.98 16.80
CA ILE A 173 -25.23 -1.32 17.99
C ILE A 173 -25.13 -2.83 18.27
N ASP A 174 -25.24 -3.67 17.24
CA ASP A 174 -25.09 -5.13 17.37
C ASP A 174 -23.69 -5.55 17.86
N GLU A 175 -22.68 -4.69 17.67
CA GLU A 175 -21.29 -4.88 18.16
C GLU A 175 -21.08 -4.27 19.55
N ASP A 176 -22.16 -3.86 20.26
CA ASP A 176 -22.10 -3.15 21.57
C ASP A 176 -21.33 -1.83 21.50
N LYS A 177 -21.33 -1.16 20.33
CA LYS A 177 -20.72 0.16 20.15
C LYS A 177 -21.75 1.29 20.25
N ASN A 178 -21.26 2.53 20.27
CA ASN A 178 -22.13 3.70 20.36
C ASN A 178 -23.01 3.84 19.09
N TRP A 179 -24.22 4.35 19.27
CA TRP A 179 -25.12 4.72 18.17
C TRP A 179 -24.58 5.93 17.38
N ASP A 180 -23.77 6.79 18.02
CA ASP A 180 -23.09 7.88 17.33
C ASP A 180 -21.96 7.30 16.48
N THR A 181 -22.23 7.14 15.21
CA THR A 181 -21.35 6.47 14.26
C THR A 181 -20.35 7.42 13.61
N SER A 182 -20.36 8.72 13.94
CA SER A 182 -19.44 9.71 13.32
C SER A 182 -17.97 9.33 13.51
N LYS A 183 -17.61 8.89 14.73
CA LYS A 183 -16.24 8.46 15.04
C LYS A 183 -15.84 7.22 14.24
N GLU A 184 -16.78 6.27 14.12
CA GLU A 184 -16.53 5.04 13.35
C GLU A 184 -16.37 5.34 11.85
N LEU A 185 -17.19 6.27 11.33
CA LEU A 185 -17.07 6.73 9.93
C LEU A 185 -15.74 7.44 9.70
N LEU A 186 -15.28 8.23 10.67
CA LEU A 186 -13.99 8.91 10.58
C LEU A 186 -12.83 7.89 10.54
N GLU A 187 -12.90 6.83 11.34
CA GLU A 187 -11.89 5.77 11.32
C GLU A 187 -11.85 5.06 9.96
N ILE A 188 -13.03 4.82 9.35
CA ILE A 188 -13.11 4.25 8.00
C ILE A 188 -12.57 5.27 6.97
N ALA A 189 -12.91 6.54 7.11
CA ALA A 189 -12.47 7.61 6.21
C ALA A 189 -10.94 7.74 6.14
N LYS A 190 -10.22 7.39 7.22
CA LYS A 190 -8.75 7.37 7.23
C LYS A 190 -8.16 6.43 6.19
N MET A 191 -8.93 5.44 5.70
CA MET A 191 -8.48 4.58 4.60
C MET A 191 -8.23 5.38 3.32
N LEU A 192 -8.91 6.52 3.13
CA LEU A 192 -8.76 7.39 1.96
C LEU A 192 -7.37 8.06 1.90
N THR A 193 -6.72 8.22 3.07
CA THR A 193 -5.40 8.85 3.14
C THR A 193 -4.25 7.85 2.99
N ASN A 194 -4.54 6.55 2.91
CA ASN A 194 -3.53 5.49 2.89
C ASN A 194 -3.28 5.02 1.45
N GLU A 195 -2.09 5.28 0.94
CA GLU A 195 -1.67 4.93 -0.43
C GLU A 195 -1.79 3.44 -0.75
N ASN A 196 -1.75 2.56 0.25
CA ASN A 196 -1.90 1.11 0.04
C ASN A 196 -3.29 0.74 -0.51
N HIS A 197 -4.28 1.58 -0.27
CA HIS A 197 -5.66 1.35 -0.72
C HIS A 197 -5.99 2.10 -2.02
N TYR A 198 -5.03 2.83 -2.58
CA TYR A 198 -5.26 3.72 -3.72
C TYR A 198 -5.93 3.01 -4.91
N SER A 199 -5.38 1.87 -5.34
CA SER A 199 -5.93 1.16 -6.51
C SER A 199 -7.36 0.65 -6.26
N GLN A 200 -7.64 0.16 -5.05
CA GLN A 200 -8.96 -0.33 -4.68
C GLN A 200 -9.97 0.83 -4.61
N LEU A 201 -9.55 1.96 -4.02
CA LEU A 201 -10.40 3.15 -3.91
C LEU A 201 -10.71 3.75 -5.28
N GLN A 202 -9.77 3.71 -6.21
CA GLN A 202 -10.00 4.16 -7.58
C GLN A 202 -11.10 3.32 -8.27
N SER A 203 -11.14 2.01 -8.03
CA SER A 203 -12.17 1.15 -8.62
C SER A 203 -13.58 1.43 -8.08
N LEU A 204 -13.67 2.11 -6.92
CA LEU A 204 -14.94 2.48 -6.29
C LEU A 204 -15.39 3.90 -6.66
N LYS A 205 -14.50 4.73 -7.19
CA LYS A 205 -14.73 6.18 -7.39
C LYS A 205 -16.02 6.48 -8.16
N ASP A 206 -16.26 5.73 -9.25
CA ASP A 206 -17.39 5.96 -10.14
C ASP A 206 -18.67 5.19 -9.74
N LYS A 207 -18.64 4.51 -8.57
CA LYS A 207 -19.79 3.76 -8.10
C LYS A 207 -20.80 4.67 -7.39
N GLU A 208 -22.08 4.32 -7.52
CA GLU A 208 -23.18 5.00 -6.84
C GLU A 208 -23.75 4.10 -5.74
N LEU A 209 -24.52 4.67 -4.82
CA LEU A 209 -25.17 3.90 -3.74
C LEU A 209 -26.06 2.78 -4.31
N SER A 210 -26.70 3.01 -5.46
CA SER A 210 -27.50 2.01 -6.17
C SER A 210 -26.70 0.79 -6.62
N ASP A 211 -25.41 0.95 -6.95
CA ASP A 211 -24.52 -0.18 -7.28
C ASP A 211 -24.32 -1.07 -6.05
N PHE A 212 -24.09 -0.42 -4.90
CA PHE A 212 -23.94 -1.13 -3.62
C PHE A 212 -25.25 -1.81 -3.22
N ALA A 213 -26.40 -1.18 -3.49
CA ALA A 213 -27.72 -1.78 -3.22
C ALA A 213 -27.94 -3.02 -4.08
N THR A 214 -27.55 -2.97 -5.36
CA THR A 214 -27.64 -4.12 -6.27
C THR A 214 -26.72 -5.25 -5.80
N LEU A 215 -25.49 -4.93 -5.41
CA LEU A 215 -24.54 -5.91 -4.86
C LEU A 215 -25.08 -6.52 -3.57
N LYS A 216 -25.65 -5.69 -2.65
CA LYS A 216 -26.25 -6.16 -1.40
C LYS A 216 -27.34 -7.21 -1.67
N LYS A 217 -28.20 -6.94 -2.65
CA LYS A 217 -29.27 -7.87 -3.05
C LYS A 217 -28.70 -9.20 -3.51
N SER A 218 -27.71 -9.17 -4.44
CA SER A 218 -27.07 -10.38 -4.97
C SER A 218 -26.38 -11.19 -3.86
N LEU A 219 -25.63 -10.52 -2.97
CA LEU A 219 -24.96 -11.19 -1.85
C LEU A 219 -25.99 -11.85 -0.90
N SER A 220 -27.12 -11.17 -0.67
CA SER A 220 -28.19 -11.71 0.18
C SER A 220 -28.82 -12.96 -0.44
N GLU A 221 -29.05 -12.94 -1.76
CA GLU A 221 -29.58 -14.10 -2.50
C GLU A 221 -28.62 -15.29 -2.44
N TYR A 222 -27.32 -15.06 -2.66
CA TYR A 222 -26.29 -16.12 -2.56
C TYR A 222 -26.19 -16.68 -1.14
N LYS A 223 -26.29 -15.80 -0.12
CA LYS A 223 -26.31 -16.25 1.29
C LYS A 223 -27.49 -17.15 1.57
N GLU A 224 -28.69 -16.77 1.09
CA GLU A 224 -29.90 -17.56 1.26
C GLU A 224 -29.80 -18.91 0.54
N GLN A 225 -29.27 -18.93 -0.70
CA GLN A 225 -29.02 -20.16 -1.45
C GLN A 225 -28.06 -21.09 -0.68
N ALA A 226 -27.00 -20.55 -0.11
CA ALA A 226 -26.06 -21.33 0.68
C ALA A 226 -26.74 -21.92 1.94
N ALA A 227 -27.59 -21.15 2.61
CA ALA A 227 -28.36 -21.63 3.78
C ALA A 227 -29.30 -22.74 3.39
N GLN A 228 -30.03 -22.61 2.27
CA GLN A 228 -30.93 -23.64 1.73
C GLN A 228 -30.13 -24.91 1.34
N LEU A 229 -28.95 -24.76 0.76
CA LEU A 229 -28.11 -25.90 0.40
C LEU A 229 -27.66 -26.66 1.66
N ILE A 230 -27.23 -25.95 2.71
CA ILE A 230 -26.88 -26.58 4.01
C ILE A 230 -28.05 -27.41 4.52
N GLN A 231 -29.27 -26.83 4.56
CA GLN A 231 -30.45 -27.48 5.09
C GLN A 231 -30.86 -28.67 4.24
N SER A 232 -30.95 -28.53 2.91
CA SER A 232 -31.38 -29.62 2.01
C SER A 232 -30.34 -30.77 1.99
N THR A 233 -29.06 -30.47 2.06
CA THR A 233 -28.01 -31.49 2.14
C THR A 233 -28.14 -32.27 3.47
N ALA A 234 -28.35 -31.56 4.57
CA ALA A 234 -28.59 -32.21 5.88
C ALA A 234 -29.85 -33.09 5.87
N GLN A 235 -30.93 -32.60 5.28
CA GLN A 235 -32.18 -33.38 5.12
C GLN A 235 -31.97 -34.63 4.28
N SER A 236 -31.23 -34.52 3.16
CA SER A 236 -30.92 -35.65 2.28
C SER A 236 -30.08 -36.70 3.03
N PHE A 237 -29.12 -36.25 3.84
CA PHE A 237 -28.35 -37.16 4.69
C PHE A 237 -29.25 -37.88 5.72
N MET A 238 -30.13 -37.16 6.39
CA MET A 238 -31.06 -37.80 7.36
C MET A 238 -31.97 -38.83 6.69
N GLN A 239 -32.47 -38.51 5.47
CA GLN A 239 -33.26 -39.45 4.66
C GLN A 239 -32.43 -40.68 4.26
N LEU A 240 -31.14 -40.53 3.95
CA LEU A 240 -30.27 -41.66 3.68
C LEU A 240 -30.18 -42.61 4.89
N LEU A 241 -30.01 -42.03 6.08
CA LEU A 241 -29.95 -42.83 7.34
C LEU A 241 -31.27 -43.56 7.57
N ASP A 242 -32.43 -42.88 7.41
CA ASP A 242 -33.74 -43.47 7.59
C ASP A 242 -33.99 -44.66 6.63
N ARG A 243 -33.60 -44.52 5.36
CA ARG A 243 -33.73 -45.61 4.36
C ARG A 243 -32.96 -46.86 4.75
N HIS A 244 -31.85 -46.69 5.47
CA HIS A 244 -31.01 -47.80 5.89
C HIS A 244 -31.26 -48.22 7.33
N GLY A 245 -32.25 -47.62 8.00
CA GLY A 245 -32.58 -47.94 9.39
C GLY A 245 -31.50 -47.57 10.38
N LEU A 246 -30.66 -46.57 10.06
CA LEU A 246 -29.54 -46.15 10.91
C LEU A 246 -29.98 -44.96 11.77
N ASP A 247 -29.93 -45.14 13.05
CA ASP A 247 -30.29 -44.11 14.03
C ASP A 247 -29.01 -43.52 14.68
N LYS A 248 -29.22 -42.62 15.64
CA LYS A 248 -28.15 -41.99 16.41
C LYS A 248 -27.21 -43.03 17.08
N GLY A 249 -27.73 -44.16 17.50
CA GLY A 249 -26.99 -45.22 18.17
C GLY A 249 -25.98 -45.92 17.25
N ALA A 250 -26.21 -45.85 15.94
CA ALA A 250 -25.30 -46.45 14.96
C ALA A 250 -23.91 -45.79 14.95
N PHE A 251 -23.86 -44.49 15.32
CA PHE A 251 -22.65 -43.67 15.19
C PHE A 251 -21.96 -43.43 16.53
N LYS A 252 -20.62 -43.44 16.53
CA LYS A 252 -19.76 -43.24 17.72
C LYS A 252 -20.17 -41.95 18.45
N GLY A 253 -20.73 -42.08 19.65
CA GLY A 253 -21.18 -40.96 20.48
C GLY A 253 -22.35 -40.15 19.89
N GLY A 254 -22.91 -40.59 18.77
CA GLY A 254 -24.00 -39.89 18.10
C GLY A 254 -23.64 -38.52 17.52
N TYR A 255 -22.34 -38.19 17.48
CA TYR A 255 -21.87 -36.84 17.05
C TYR A 255 -22.24 -36.55 15.61
N LEU A 256 -21.99 -37.50 14.71
CA LEU A 256 -22.31 -37.36 13.28
C LEU A 256 -23.83 -37.11 13.08
N TYR A 257 -24.65 -37.93 13.68
CA TYR A 257 -26.12 -37.82 13.61
C TYR A 257 -26.57 -36.44 14.09
N ASN A 258 -26.13 -36.05 15.31
CA ASN A 258 -26.52 -34.75 15.90
C ASN A 258 -26.07 -33.56 15.04
N PHE A 259 -24.90 -33.69 14.39
CA PHE A 259 -24.38 -32.62 13.50
C PHE A 259 -25.38 -32.36 12.38
N PHE A 260 -25.78 -33.38 11.65
CA PHE A 260 -26.70 -33.24 10.53
C PHE A 260 -28.15 -32.90 11.00
N ASP A 261 -28.61 -33.54 12.05
CA ASP A 261 -29.96 -33.26 12.63
C ASP A 261 -30.10 -31.77 13.01
N ASN A 262 -29.10 -31.20 13.65
CA ASN A 262 -29.10 -29.78 14.00
C ASN A 262 -29.21 -28.88 12.78
N LEU A 263 -28.59 -29.26 11.65
CA LEU A 263 -28.57 -28.46 10.42
C LEU A 263 -29.88 -28.55 9.61
N THR A 264 -30.77 -29.48 9.92
CA THR A 264 -32.13 -29.53 9.29
C THR A 264 -33.01 -28.37 9.74
N LYS A 265 -32.65 -27.66 10.81
CA LYS A 265 -33.43 -26.56 11.39
C LYS A 265 -33.34 -25.30 10.54
N LYS A 266 -34.34 -24.41 10.65
CA LYS A 266 -34.48 -23.21 9.77
C LYS A 266 -33.33 -22.22 9.82
N SER A 267 -32.57 -22.17 10.91
CA SER A 267 -31.44 -21.25 11.05
C SER A 267 -30.20 -22.05 11.47
N PRO A 268 -29.46 -22.58 10.54
CA PRO A 268 -28.28 -23.37 10.90
C PRO A 268 -27.25 -22.48 11.58
N LYS A 269 -26.90 -22.86 12.81
CA LYS A 269 -25.76 -22.24 13.50
C LYS A 269 -24.48 -22.90 13.01
N GLU A 270 -23.46 -22.09 12.81
CA GLU A 270 -22.17 -22.63 12.38
C GLU A 270 -21.65 -23.63 13.42
N PRO A 271 -21.32 -24.84 12.99
CA PRO A 271 -20.79 -25.87 13.90
C PRO A 271 -19.32 -25.61 14.22
N SER A 272 -18.84 -26.22 15.31
CA SER A 272 -17.40 -26.24 15.60
C SER A 272 -16.69 -27.16 14.59
N TRP A 273 -15.73 -26.61 13.88
CA TRP A 273 -14.93 -27.35 12.89
C TRP A 273 -13.69 -27.98 13.53
N GLY A 274 -13.21 -29.11 12.97
CA GLY A 274 -11.99 -29.76 13.39
C GLY A 274 -12.11 -30.65 14.62
N SER A 275 -13.33 -31.01 15.02
CA SER A 275 -13.56 -31.96 16.12
C SER A 275 -13.05 -33.36 15.76
N GLY A 276 -12.82 -34.21 16.80
CA GLY A 276 -12.22 -35.53 16.61
C GLY A 276 -12.97 -36.43 15.63
N TRP A 277 -14.33 -36.45 15.71
CA TRP A 277 -15.11 -37.28 14.81
C TRP A 277 -15.04 -36.80 13.35
N GLN A 278 -14.91 -35.49 13.13
CA GLN A 278 -14.76 -34.91 11.77
C GLN A 278 -13.42 -35.33 11.15
N LYS A 279 -12.36 -35.32 11.95
CA LYS A 279 -11.04 -35.81 11.51
C LYS A 279 -11.08 -37.32 11.22
N ASP A 280 -11.70 -38.10 12.11
CA ASP A 280 -11.87 -39.55 11.92
C ASP A 280 -12.64 -39.84 10.62
N LEU A 281 -13.71 -39.10 10.32
CA LEU A 281 -14.48 -39.22 9.07
C LEU A 281 -13.59 -38.95 7.85
N LEU A 282 -12.86 -37.84 7.84
CA LEU A 282 -12.00 -37.46 6.72
C LEU A 282 -10.77 -38.39 6.55
N ASP A 283 -10.31 -38.99 7.65
CA ASP A 283 -9.25 -40.00 7.63
C ASP A 283 -9.75 -41.39 7.20
N GLY A 284 -11.03 -41.54 6.92
CA GLY A 284 -11.63 -42.84 6.54
C GLY A 284 -11.72 -43.85 7.68
N LYS A 285 -11.70 -43.39 8.93
CA LYS A 285 -11.82 -44.28 10.11
C LYS A 285 -13.26 -44.68 10.37
N PRO A 286 -13.53 -45.85 10.92
CA PRO A 286 -14.88 -46.30 11.22
C PRO A 286 -15.68 -45.30 12.07
N MET A 287 -16.90 -44.99 11.64
CA MET A 287 -17.78 -44.02 12.31
C MET A 287 -18.68 -44.65 13.38
N TYR A 288 -18.61 -45.96 13.59
CA TYR A 288 -19.40 -46.70 14.61
C TYR A 288 -18.59 -46.95 15.89
N GLY A 289 -19.27 -47.12 17.01
CA GLY A 289 -18.66 -47.42 18.27
C GLY A 289 -18.58 -48.94 18.53
N LYS A 290 -17.78 -49.35 19.56
CA LYS A 290 -17.57 -50.75 19.91
C LYS A 290 -18.85 -51.51 20.24
N THR A 291 -19.86 -50.81 20.77
CA THR A 291 -21.17 -51.43 21.13
C THR A 291 -21.98 -51.66 19.84
N ALA A 292 -22.07 -50.64 18.98
CA ALA A 292 -22.75 -50.72 17.70
C ALA A 292 -22.18 -51.82 16.80
N ALA A 293 -20.88 -52.02 16.85
CA ALA A 293 -20.14 -53.05 16.07
C ALA A 293 -20.57 -54.50 16.42
N LYS A 294 -21.26 -54.70 17.60
CA LYS A 294 -21.73 -56.01 18.01
C LYS A 294 -23.18 -56.31 17.59
N THR A 295 -23.94 -55.28 17.25
CA THR A 295 -25.39 -55.37 17.06
C THR A 295 -25.82 -54.91 15.67
N LEU A 296 -25.00 -54.22 14.94
CA LEU A 296 -25.31 -53.62 13.62
C LEU A 296 -24.44 -54.21 12.53
N ASP A 297 -24.94 -54.15 11.30
CA ASP A 297 -24.19 -54.47 10.10
C ASP A 297 -23.18 -53.30 9.81
N THR A 298 -21.94 -53.47 10.34
CA THR A 298 -20.88 -52.48 10.15
C THR A 298 -20.46 -52.35 8.68
N ALA A 299 -20.61 -53.41 7.89
CA ALA A 299 -20.31 -53.39 6.46
C ALA A 299 -21.18 -52.40 5.70
N LEU A 300 -22.44 -52.24 6.14
CA LEU A 300 -23.34 -51.23 5.58
C LEU A 300 -22.78 -49.81 5.86
N ILE A 301 -22.42 -49.50 7.10
CA ILE A 301 -21.88 -48.20 7.49
C ILE A 301 -20.56 -47.91 6.72
N ASP A 302 -19.71 -48.91 6.60
CA ASP A 302 -18.44 -48.78 5.85
C ASP A 302 -18.71 -48.51 4.37
N SER A 303 -19.72 -49.17 3.77
CA SER A 303 -20.08 -48.94 2.37
C SER A 303 -20.63 -47.52 2.13
N LEU A 304 -21.23 -46.88 3.14
CA LEU A 304 -21.75 -45.51 3.07
C LEU A 304 -20.71 -44.46 3.41
N GLN A 305 -19.52 -44.85 3.88
CA GLN A 305 -18.47 -43.92 4.35
C GLN A 305 -18.15 -42.82 3.33
N SER A 306 -17.93 -43.19 2.09
CA SER A 306 -17.63 -42.24 1.02
C SER A 306 -18.76 -41.22 0.80
N GLN A 307 -20.00 -41.70 0.81
CA GLN A 307 -21.19 -40.85 0.63
C GLN A 307 -21.38 -39.92 1.85
N ILE A 308 -21.16 -40.42 3.06
CA ILE A 308 -21.21 -39.61 4.30
C ILE A 308 -20.16 -38.49 4.23
N THR A 309 -18.94 -38.83 3.78
CA THR A 309 -17.86 -37.84 3.63
C THR A 309 -18.27 -36.75 2.60
N THR A 310 -18.86 -37.15 1.49
CA THR A 310 -19.34 -36.18 0.48
C THR A 310 -20.37 -35.21 1.09
N TYR A 311 -21.38 -35.73 1.78
CA TYR A 311 -22.37 -34.86 2.44
C TYR A 311 -21.71 -33.88 3.42
N PHE A 312 -20.72 -34.34 4.18
CA PHE A 312 -19.99 -33.50 5.15
C PHE A 312 -19.21 -32.40 4.44
N GLU A 313 -18.48 -32.75 3.36
CA GLU A 313 -17.68 -31.79 2.58
C GLU A 313 -18.57 -30.76 1.87
N ASP A 314 -19.71 -31.18 1.34
CA ASP A 314 -20.69 -30.27 0.70
C ASP A 314 -21.21 -29.25 1.72
N ILE A 315 -21.56 -29.70 2.93
CA ILE A 315 -22.00 -28.80 4.02
C ILE A 315 -20.87 -27.84 4.41
N LYS A 316 -19.66 -28.33 4.53
CA LYS A 316 -18.50 -27.51 4.90
C LYS A 316 -18.24 -26.42 3.84
N SER A 317 -18.33 -26.79 2.57
CA SER A 317 -18.20 -25.85 1.44
C SER A 317 -19.33 -24.80 1.45
N ALA A 318 -20.56 -25.25 1.66
CA ALA A 318 -21.73 -24.36 1.72
C ALA A 318 -21.64 -23.38 2.89
N PHE A 319 -21.12 -23.81 4.06
CA PHE A 319 -20.83 -22.90 5.18
C PHE A 319 -19.73 -21.89 4.84
N GLY A 320 -18.71 -22.31 4.09
CA GLY A 320 -17.67 -21.38 3.58
C GLY A 320 -18.31 -20.25 2.77
N THR A 321 -19.20 -20.61 1.84
CA THR A 321 -19.93 -19.64 1.01
C THR A 321 -20.84 -18.76 1.88
N PHE A 322 -21.64 -19.37 2.76
CA PHE A 322 -22.55 -18.64 3.67
C PHE A 322 -21.80 -17.60 4.50
N ASN A 323 -20.70 -17.98 5.13
CA ASN A 323 -19.90 -17.10 5.98
C ASN A 323 -19.23 -15.99 5.18
N PHE A 324 -18.72 -16.31 3.97
CA PHE A 324 -18.15 -15.30 3.10
C PHE A 324 -19.20 -14.24 2.72
N MET A 325 -20.39 -14.67 2.30
CA MET A 325 -21.47 -13.75 1.93
C MET A 325 -21.95 -12.93 3.14
N GLN A 326 -22.02 -13.55 4.31
CA GLN A 326 -22.38 -12.85 5.56
C GLN A 326 -21.37 -11.77 5.91
N ASN A 327 -20.08 -12.09 5.83
CA ASN A 327 -19.01 -11.12 6.09
C ASN A 327 -19.01 -10.00 5.04
N ALA A 328 -19.19 -10.34 3.75
CA ALA A 328 -19.28 -9.34 2.69
C ALA A 328 -20.42 -8.36 2.93
N LEU A 329 -21.60 -8.88 3.32
CA LEU A 329 -22.78 -8.05 3.65
C LEU A 329 -22.51 -7.14 4.85
N LYS A 330 -21.76 -7.63 5.84
CA LYS A 330 -21.39 -6.86 7.03
C LYS A 330 -20.49 -5.67 6.66
N TYR A 331 -19.54 -5.85 5.75
CA TYR A 331 -18.59 -4.78 5.39
C TYR A 331 -19.09 -3.89 4.24
N LEU A 332 -20.25 -4.19 3.67
CA LEU A 332 -20.78 -3.42 2.54
C LEU A 332 -21.27 -2.01 2.94
N PRO A 333 -22.01 -1.80 4.08
CA PRO A 333 -22.38 -0.44 4.47
C PRO A 333 -21.20 0.49 4.72
N PRO A 334 -20.15 0.11 5.50
CA PRO A 334 -18.98 0.98 5.62
C PRO A 334 -18.32 1.29 4.29
N LEU A 335 -18.29 0.34 3.33
CA LEU A 335 -17.68 0.57 2.01
C LEU A 335 -18.51 1.56 1.16
N ALA A 336 -19.83 1.44 1.18
CA ALA A 336 -20.74 2.36 0.50
C ALA A 336 -20.62 3.78 1.06
N LEU A 337 -20.53 3.90 2.40
CA LEU A 337 -20.38 5.19 3.06
C LEU A 337 -18.97 5.79 2.81
N LEU A 338 -17.92 4.97 2.74
CA LEU A 338 -16.57 5.42 2.38
C LEU A 338 -16.56 6.05 0.98
N ASN A 339 -17.24 5.43 0.02
CA ASN A 339 -17.40 5.99 -1.33
C ASN A 339 -18.09 7.36 -1.26
N ARG A 340 -19.13 7.48 -0.45
CA ARG A 340 -19.88 8.74 -0.29
C ARG A 340 -19.01 9.83 0.36
N ILE A 341 -18.20 9.47 1.39
CA ILE A 341 -17.24 10.39 2.02
C ILE A 341 -16.22 10.87 0.97
N GLN A 342 -15.75 9.97 0.09
CA GLN A 342 -14.81 10.33 -0.98
C GLN A 342 -15.44 11.39 -1.91
N LYS A 343 -16.73 11.27 -2.22
CA LYS A 343 -17.46 12.27 -3.04
C LYS A 343 -17.59 13.60 -2.29
N GLU A 344 -17.87 13.59 -0.98
CA GLU A 344 -17.92 14.80 -0.17
C GLU A 344 -16.56 15.55 -0.16
N ILE A 345 -15.46 14.78 -0.02
CA ILE A 345 -14.10 15.35 -0.11
C ILE A 345 -13.91 16.01 -1.49
N ALA A 346 -14.36 15.37 -2.57
CA ALA A 346 -14.21 15.92 -3.92
C ALA A 346 -14.97 17.26 -4.05
N LEU A 347 -16.17 17.38 -3.46
CA LEU A 347 -16.93 18.61 -3.44
C LEU A 347 -16.20 19.73 -2.68
N ILE A 348 -15.71 19.43 -1.47
CA ILE A 348 -14.94 20.38 -0.65
C ILE A 348 -13.70 20.87 -1.42
N LYS A 349 -12.99 19.93 -2.07
CA LYS A 349 -11.78 20.25 -2.87
C LYS A 349 -12.12 21.23 -3.99
N GLU A 350 -13.22 21.00 -4.70
CA GLU A 350 -13.67 21.87 -5.80
C GLU A 350 -14.08 23.25 -5.29
N GLU A 351 -14.89 23.31 -4.23
CA GLU A 351 -15.40 24.56 -3.65
C GLU A 351 -14.27 25.44 -3.10
N GLU A 352 -13.28 24.85 -2.44
CA GLU A 352 -12.22 25.60 -1.77
C GLU A 352 -10.92 25.67 -2.58
N ASN A 353 -10.89 25.02 -3.76
CA ASN A 353 -9.71 24.96 -4.61
C ASN A 353 -8.49 24.44 -3.85
N ILE A 354 -8.67 23.34 -3.13
CA ILE A 354 -7.60 22.69 -2.35
C ILE A 354 -7.21 21.34 -2.93
N LEU A 355 -5.96 20.93 -2.69
CA LEU A 355 -5.47 19.60 -3.04
C LEU A 355 -4.81 18.98 -1.79
N PRO A 356 -5.39 17.89 -1.25
CA PRO A 356 -4.78 17.23 -0.10
C PRO A 356 -3.44 16.58 -0.45
N ILE A 357 -2.48 16.68 0.47
CA ILE A 357 -1.13 16.18 0.24
C ILE A 357 -1.10 14.67 -0.05
N TRP A 358 -2.01 13.89 0.54
CA TRP A 358 -2.06 12.43 0.32
C TRP A 358 -2.50 12.05 -1.10
N GLU A 359 -3.09 12.98 -1.84
CA GLU A 359 -3.50 12.73 -3.23
C GLU A 359 -2.38 12.98 -4.26
N PHE A 360 -1.29 13.63 -3.86
CA PHE A 360 -0.21 14.03 -4.77
C PHE A 360 0.30 12.85 -5.60
N ASN A 361 0.60 11.74 -4.95
CA ASN A 361 1.12 10.54 -5.62
C ASN A 361 0.07 9.92 -6.55
N GLY A 362 -1.19 9.98 -6.16
CA GLY A 362 -2.31 9.49 -6.97
C GLY A 362 -2.52 10.30 -8.23
N VAL A 363 -2.47 11.63 -8.12
CA VAL A 363 -2.61 12.55 -9.26
C VAL A 363 -1.50 12.28 -10.29
N ILE A 364 -0.25 12.17 -9.82
CA ILE A 364 0.89 11.86 -10.69
C ILE A 364 0.70 10.49 -11.34
N SER A 365 0.33 9.47 -10.55
CA SER A 365 0.15 8.09 -11.01
C SER A 365 -0.95 7.97 -12.06
N SER A 366 -2.06 8.69 -11.90
CA SER A 366 -3.16 8.66 -12.85
C SER A 366 -2.72 9.21 -14.22
N GLU A 367 -1.97 10.30 -14.24
CA GLU A 367 -1.44 10.88 -15.48
C GLU A 367 -0.47 9.91 -16.17
N LEU A 368 0.38 9.25 -15.38
CA LEU A 368 1.34 8.26 -15.91
C LEU A 368 0.66 7.07 -16.58
N SER A 369 -0.52 6.69 -16.09
CA SER A 369 -1.23 5.52 -16.63
C SER A 369 -1.96 5.84 -17.93
N THR A 370 -2.21 7.12 -18.22
CA THR A 370 -2.97 7.54 -19.41
C THR A 370 -2.09 7.74 -20.66
N GLN A 371 -0.80 7.96 -20.49
CA GLN A 371 0.12 8.29 -21.60
C GLN A 371 1.36 7.40 -21.59
N PRO A 372 1.79 6.85 -22.74
CA PRO A 372 3.01 6.03 -22.81
C PRO A 372 4.30 6.76 -22.43
N ALA A 373 4.36 8.06 -22.69
CA ALA A 373 5.49 8.93 -22.35
C ALA A 373 4.94 10.30 -21.92
N PRO A 374 4.50 10.45 -20.68
CA PRO A 374 3.95 11.72 -20.22
C PRO A 374 4.95 12.86 -20.39
N PHE A 375 4.51 13.94 -21.00
CA PHE A 375 5.27 15.16 -21.24
C PHE A 375 5.99 15.67 -19.97
N ILE A 376 5.32 15.53 -18.84
CA ILE A 376 5.86 15.88 -17.52
C ILE A 376 7.23 15.21 -17.31
N TYR A 377 7.33 13.92 -17.63
CA TYR A 377 8.55 13.15 -17.39
C TYR A 377 9.65 13.42 -18.43
N GLU A 378 9.27 13.74 -19.66
CA GLU A 378 10.24 14.17 -20.66
C GLU A 378 10.98 15.44 -20.17
N ARG A 379 10.22 16.45 -19.76
CA ARG A 379 10.80 17.73 -19.27
C ARG A 379 11.60 17.57 -17.99
N ILE A 380 11.14 16.74 -17.05
CA ILE A 380 11.89 16.48 -15.80
C ILE A 380 13.13 15.64 -16.08
N GLY A 381 13.01 14.65 -16.97
CA GLY A 381 14.13 13.77 -17.35
C GLY A 381 15.23 14.50 -18.07
N GLU A 382 14.91 15.55 -18.81
CA GLU A 382 15.91 16.45 -19.39
C GLU A 382 16.64 17.28 -18.31
N LYS A 383 15.94 17.64 -17.24
CA LYS A 383 16.50 18.45 -16.14
C LYS A 383 17.39 17.63 -15.22
N PHE A 384 16.94 16.44 -14.80
CA PHE A 384 17.63 15.64 -13.79
C PHE A 384 18.26 14.38 -14.39
N ARG A 385 19.57 14.24 -14.17
CA ARG A 385 20.38 13.12 -14.65
C ARG A 385 20.81 12.18 -13.53
N HIS A 386 20.88 12.69 -12.28
CA HIS A 386 21.38 11.94 -11.14
C HIS A 386 20.37 11.99 -10.01
N TYR A 387 19.96 10.82 -9.55
CA TYR A 387 18.93 10.64 -8.54
C TYR A 387 19.55 10.02 -7.29
N PHE A 388 19.36 10.67 -6.16
CA PHE A 388 19.73 10.20 -4.83
C PHE A 388 18.46 10.04 -4.01
N ILE A 389 18.22 8.84 -3.49
CA ILE A 389 17.05 8.60 -2.63
C ILE A 389 17.56 8.03 -1.31
N ASP A 390 17.42 8.83 -0.25
CA ASP A 390 17.79 8.46 1.10
C ASP A 390 16.57 7.89 1.83
N GLU A 391 16.81 7.03 2.83
CA GLU A 391 15.80 6.33 3.61
C GLU A 391 14.78 5.60 2.71
N PHE A 392 15.30 4.94 1.69
CA PHE A 392 14.51 4.30 0.62
C PHE A 392 13.48 3.29 1.17
N GLN A 393 13.75 2.67 2.33
CA GLN A 393 12.84 1.72 2.96
C GLN A 393 11.51 2.34 3.39
N ASP A 394 11.44 3.67 3.50
CA ASP A 394 10.22 4.40 3.89
C ASP A 394 9.43 4.93 2.67
N THR A 395 9.96 4.74 1.46
CA THR A 395 9.27 5.10 0.22
C THR A 395 8.10 4.13 -0.04
N SER A 396 6.93 4.65 -0.39
CA SER A 396 5.76 3.82 -0.73
C SER A 396 5.91 3.21 -2.13
N VAL A 397 5.12 2.16 -2.40
CA VAL A 397 5.09 1.53 -3.74
C VAL A 397 4.64 2.55 -4.79
N LEU A 398 3.62 3.34 -4.48
CA LEU A 398 3.08 4.35 -5.40
C LEU A 398 4.12 5.44 -5.71
N GLN A 399 4.79 5.96 -4.66
CA GLN A 399 5.89 6.93 -4.82
C GLN A 399 6.99 6.38 -5.72
N TRP A 400 7.43 5.14 -5.45
CA TRP A 400 8.47 4.50 -6.24
C TRP A 400 8.06 4.33 -7.71
N GLN A 401 6.83 3.87 -7.95
CA GLN A 401 6.29 3.70 -9.31
C GLN A 401 6.31 5.02 -10.08
N ASN A 402 6.05 6.14 -9.40
CA ASN A 402 6.11 7.47 -10.00
C ASN A 402 7.55 7.88 -10.35
N PHE A 403 8.57 7.42 -9.62
CA PHE A 403 9.97 7.72 -9.91
C PHE A 403 10.59 6.82 -10.99
N ILE A 404 10.07 5.59 -11.19
CA ILE A 404 10.66 4.62 -12.12
C ILE A 404 10.87 5.21 -13.52
N PRO A 405 9.88 5.86 -14.17
CA PRO A 405 10.11 6.38 -15.53
C PRO A 405 11.23 7.44 -15.59
N LEU A 406 11.31 8.32 -14.60
CA LEU A 406 12.37 9.34 -14.52
C LEU A 406 13.75 8.70 -14.40
N ILE A 407 13.85 7.71 -13.51
CA ILE A 407 15.10 6.99 -13.24
C ILE A 407 15.53 6.20 -14.47
N LEU A 408 14.60 5.49 -15.11
CA LEU A 408 14.89 4.71 -16.32
C LEU A 408 15.36 5.63 -17.45
N ASN A 409 14.72 6.76 -17.64
CA ASN A 409 15.14 7.74 -18.64
C ASN A 409 16.59 8.21 -18.37
N ALA A 410 16.89 8.59 -17.14
CA ALA A 410 18.25 9.07 -16.78
C ALA A 410 19.33 8.00 -17.00
N VAL A 411 19.03 6.74 -16.63
CA VAL A 411 20.00 5.64 -16.70
C VAL A 411 20.19 5.13 -18.14
N GLN A 412 19.12 5.18 -18.96
CA GLN A 412 19.14 4.65 -20.33
C GLN A 412 19.60 5.68 -21.37
N SER A 413 19.32 6.97 -21.13
CA SER A 413 19.68 8.02 -22.07
C SER A 413 21.15 8.44 -21.93
N GLN A 414 21.78 8.76 -23.05
CA GLN A 414 23.13 9.29 -23.08
C GLN A 414 23.12 10.74 -23.58
N VAL A 415 23.76 11.62 -22.83
CA VAL A 415 23.98 13.01 -23.23
C VAL A 415 25.49 13.26 -23.13
N ASN A 416 26.11 13.67 -24.24
CA ASN A 416 27.56 13.90 -24.33
C ASN A 416 28.35 12.65 -23.86
N HIS A 417 27.89 11.46 -24.26
CA HIS A 417 28.55 10.17 -23.94
C HIS A 417 28.50 9.80 -22.44
N GLN A 418 27.73 10.54 -21.64
CA GLN A 418 27.54 10.24 -20.21
C GLN A 418 26.12 9.77 -19.94
N THR A 419 25.98 8.68 -19.16
CA THR A 419 24.70 8.22 -18.66
C THR A 419 24.44 8.85 -17.29
N GLY A 420 23.18 8.99 -16.95
CA GLY A 420 22.79 9.39 -15.61
C GLY A 420 23.02 8.27 -14.59
N SER A 421 22.75 8.55 -13.33
CA SER A 421 22.97 7.58 -12.25
C SER A 421 21.86 7.64 -11.20
N VAL A 422 21.70 6.52 -10.49
CA VAL A 422 20.79 6.40 -9.37
C VAL A 422 21.54 5.84 -8.17
N LEU A 423 21.36 6.48 -7.02
CA LEU A 423 21.86 6.01 -5.74
C LEU A 423 20.70 5.87 -4.76
N LEU A 424 20.41 4.63 -4.35
CA LEU A 424 19.41 4.33 -3.33
C LEU A 424 20.15 4.00 -2.02
N VAL A 425 19.77 4.67 -0.94
CA VAL A 425 20.38 4.46 0.38
C VAL A 425 19.28 4.08 1.36
N GLY A 426 19.48 3.00 2.11
CA GLY A 426 18.46 2.58 3.08
C GLY A 426 18.84 1.34 3.86
N ASP A 427 18.00 1.00 4.82
CA ASP A 427 18.12 -0.22 5.63
C ASP A 427 16.72 -0.80 5.84
N ALA A 428 16.46 -1.96 5.24
CA ALA A 428 15.17 -2.64 5.35
C ALA A 428 14.75 -2.93 6.80
N LYS A 429 15.73 -3.05 7.71
CA LYS A 429 15.46 -3.31 9.14
C LYS A 429 14.97 -2.05 9.88
N GLN A 430 15.19 -0.87 9.31
CA GLN A 430 14.79 0.42 9.89
C GLN A 430 13.46 0.93 9.36
N SER A 431 12.73 0.16 8.54
CA SER A 431 11.43 0.56 7.99
C SER A 431 10.39 0.65 9.10
N ILE A 432 10.01 1.86 9.48
CA ILE A 432 9.01 2.14 10.54
C ILE A 432 7.73 2.78 9.97
N TYR A 433 7.71 3.12 8.68
CA TYR A 433 6.58 3.79 8.03
C TYR A 433 5.76 2.85 7.13
N ARG A 434 5.69 1.56 7.49
CA ARG A 434 4.87 0.57 6.76
C ARG A 434 3.39 0.95 6.71
N TRP A 435 2.91 1.61 7.75
CA TRP A 435 1.53 2.09 7.84
C TRP A 435 1.22 3.21 6.83
N ARG A 436 2.25 3.94 6.36
CA ARG A 436 2.13 4.93 5.27
C ARG A 436 2.44 4.35 3.88
N GLY A 437 2.61 3.02 3.77
CA GLY A 437 2.88 2.36 2.49
C GLY A 437 4.34 2.02 2.25
N GLY A 438 5.27 2.34 3.17
CA GLY A 438 6.69 1.99 3.06
C GLY A 438 6.86 0.47 2.96
N LYS A 439 7.63 0.02 1.97
CA LYS A 439 7.89 -1.40 1.77
C LYS A 439 9.36 -1.66 1.54
N UNK A 440 9.81 -2.47 2.31
CA UNK A 440 11.21 -2.84 2.30
C UNK A 440 11.59 -3.45 1.01
N UNK A 441 12.55 -3.12 0.61
CA UNK A 441 13.17 -3.33 -0.58
C UNK A 441 13.11 -4.62 -1.32
N UNK A 442 12.72 -5.36 -0.84
CA UNK A 442 12.62 -6.56 -1.52
C UNK A 442 11.75 -6.50 -2.75
N UNK A 443 11.12 -5.67 -2.72
CA UNK A 443 10.33 -5.47 -3.87
C UNK A 443 11.05 -4.80 -5.00
N TYR A 444 12.02 -4.32 -4.71
CA TYR A 444 12.68 -3.47 -5.72
C TYR A 444 13.76 -4.20 -6.53
N LEU A 445 14.03 -5.40 -6.19
CA LEU A 445 14.97 -6.27 -6.90
C LEU A 445 14.66 -6.58 -8.39
N PRO A 446 13.42 -6.55 -8.88
CA PRO A 446 13.18 -6.90 -10.30
C PRO A 446 13.81 -5.96 -11.32
N LEU A 447 13.94 -4.67 -10.99
CA LEU A 447 14.54 -3.69 -11.92
C LEU A 447 16.05 -3.87 -12.04
N ALA A 448 16.71 -4.15 -10.92
CA ALA A 448 18.15 -4.42 -10.89
C ALA A 448 18.51 -5.73 -11.60
N ARG A 449 17.67 -6.75 -11.51
CA ARG A 449 17.88 -8.06 -12.17
C ARG A 449 17.68 -8.01 -13.68
N ARG A 450 16.73 -7.21 -14.17
CA ARG A 450 16.43 -7.12 -15.61
C ARG A 450 17.56 -6.44 -16.42
N GLN A 451 18.42 -5.64 -15.77
CA GLN A 451 19.46 -4.87 -16.46
C GLN A 451 20.91 -5.34 -16.21
N GLY A 452 21.13 -6.33 -15.36
CA GLY A 452 22.45 -6.99 -15.19
C GLY A 452 23.60 -6.11 -14.68
N ARG A 453 23.32 -4.92 -14.12
CA ARG A 453 24.33 -3.92 -13.75
C ARG A 453 24.10 -3.25 -12.39
N ALA A 454 23.52 -3.96 -11.43
CA ALA A 454 23.39 -3.42 -10.08
C ALA A 454 24.62 -3.80 -9.25
N VAL A 455 25.27 -2.82 -8.66
CA VAL A 455 26.34 -3.03 -7.68
C VAL A 455 25.71 -2.90 -6.28
N TYR A 456 25.83 -3.95 -5.50
CA TYR A 456 25.43 -3.96 -4.11
C TYR A 456 26.66 -3.72 -3.24
N GLU A 457 26.63 -2.66 -2.45
CA GLU A 457 27.66 -2.41 -1.46
C GLU A 457 27.04 -2.47 -0.07
N SER A 458 27.51 -3.36 0.78
CA SER A 458 27.21 -3.37 2.20
C SER A 458 28.29 -2.59 2.92
N VAL A 459 27.91 -1.52 3.61
CA VAL A 459 28.83 -0.71 4.42
C VAL A 459 28.70 -1.16 5.89
#